data_bf619da309655c409a62cb234622a43e
#
_entry.id   bf619da309655c409a62cb234622a43e
#
_cell.length_a   1.000
_cell.length_b   1.000
_cell.length_c   1.000
_cell.angle_alpha   90.00
_cell.angle_beta   90.00
_cell.angle_gamma   90.00
#
_symmetry.space_group_name_H-M   'P 1'
#
loop_
_entity.id
_entity.type
_entity.pdbx_description
1 polymer ?
#
loop_
_entity_poly.entity_id
_entity_poly.type
_entity_poly.pdbx_seq_one_letter_code
_entity_poly.pdbx_strand_id
1 'polypeptide(L)'
;LTKKGYQLILANTNNSVEEELKYLSLFRDNQVDGVIFIATILTKQHREMMKGFKVPIVLLGQQLDGYPCIFQDDYKAAVNLTEQMVKTGKKFGYITVTDKDEAVGRQRKSGVEKVLGENQITLESGCVKCGNFTLESGYEKAKELFTEHPDVDTLICATDTMAVGAANWLKENGYQIPQPVS
;
A
#
# COMPACT_ATOMS: atom_id res chain seq x y z
N LEU A 1 -11.34 13.09 21.00
CA LEU A 1 -12.05 14.16 20.31
C LEU A 1 -13.32 14.54 21.09
N THR A 2 -14.22 13.61 21.37
CA THR A 2 -15.53 13.85 22.06
C THR A 2 -15.37 14.55 23.41
N LYS A 3 -14.38 14.17 24.25
CA LYS A 3 -14.09 14.84 25.53
C LYS A 3 -13.71 16.32 25.38
N LYS A 4 -13.32 16.76 24.17
CA LYS A 4 -12.98 18.15 23.83
C LYS A 4 -14.07 18.87 23.03
N GLY A 5 -15.26 18.26 22.92
CA GLY A 5 -16.40 18.84 22.20
C GLY A 5 -16.38 18.69 20.68
N TYR A 6 -15.41 17.95 20.13
CA TYR A 6 -15.38 17.68 18.68
C TYR A 6 -16.24 16.48 18.31
N GLN A 7 -16.91 16.59 17.19
CA GLN A 7 -17.58 15.47 16.51
C GLN A 7 -16.69 14.95 15.39
N LEU A 8 -16.67 13.64 15.20
CA LEU A 8 -15.95 12.99 14.10
C LEU A 8 -16.94 12.64 12.99
N ILE A 9 -16.69 13.14 11.79
CA ILE A 9 -17.35 12.71 10.56
C ILE A 9 -16.37 11.82 9.81
N LEU A 10 -16.74 10.57 9.56
CA LEU A 10 -15.92 9.62 8.83
C LEU A 10 -16.50 9.40 7.44
N ALA A 11 -15.68 9.57 6.41
CA ALA A 11 -15.98 9.21 5.03
C ALA A 11 -15.05 8.07 4.59
N ASN A 12 -15.63 6.96 4.16
CA ASN A 12 -14.88 5.88 3.52
C ASN A 12 -15.00 6.01 2.01
N THR A 13 -13.88 6.22 1.33
CA THR A 13 -13.80 6.48 -0.12
C THR A 13 -13.40 5.25 -0.92
N ASN A 14 -13.13 4.13 -0.26
CA ASN A 14 -12.68 2.87 -0.90
C ASN A 14 -11.52 3.07 -1.89
N ASN A 15 -10.59 3.98 -1.58
CA ASN A 15 -9.46 4.37 -2.43
C ASN A 15 -9.89 4.94 -3.80
N SER A 16 -11.11 5.48 -3.92
CA SER A 16 -11.61 6.13 -5.13
C SER A 16 -11.28 7.62 -5.11
N VAL A 17 -10.45 8.06 -6.06
CA VAL A 17 -10.12 9.48 -6.26
C VAL A 17 -11.37 10.35 -6.41
N GLU A 18 -12.38 9.86 -7.12
CA GLU A 18 -13.64 10.56 -7.34
C GLU A 18 -14.40 10.78 -6.03
N GLU A 19 -14.54 9.73 -5.21
CA GLU A 19 -15.20 9.82 -3.91
C GLU A 19 -14.38 10.69 -2.94
N GLU A 20 -13.05 10.60 -2.97
CA GLU A 20 -12.18 11.48 -2.16
C GLU A 20 -12.43 12.96 -2.47
N LEU A 21 -12.45 13.34 -3.74
CA LEU A 21 -12.73 14.71 -4.16
C LEU A 21 -14.14 15.18 -3.81
N LYS A 22 -15.12 14.31 -3.94
CA LYS A 22 -16.53 14.56 -3.57
C LYS A 22 -16.64 14.83 -2.06
N TYR A 23 -16.05 13.98 -1.21
CA TYR A 23 -16.08 14.19 0.24
C TYR A 23 -15.26 15.40 0.69
N LEU A 24 -14.12 15.69 0.05
CA LEU A 24 -13.39 16.93 0.30
C LEU A 24 -14.27 18.15 0.00
N SER A 25 -14.98 18.17 -1.15
CA SER A 25 -15.92 19.26 -1.45
C SER A 25 -17.01 19.37 -0.39
N LEU A 26 -17.60 18.24 -0.01
CA LEU A 26 -18.65 18.20 1.01
C LEU A 26 -18.16 18.78 2.35
N PHE A 27 -16.97 18.40 2.80
CA PHE A 27 -16.38 18.90 4.06
C PHE A 27 -16.07 20.39 4.00
N ARG A 28 -15.57 20.89 2.88
CA ARG A 28 -15.37 22.32 2.66
C ARG A 28 -16.69 23.10 2.76
N ASP A 29 -17.73 22.61 2.09
CA ASP A 29 -19.01 23.27 1.99
C ASP A 29 -19.80 23.22 3.33
N ASN A 30 -19.59 22.16 4.14
CA ASN A 30 -20.16 22.04 5.49
C ASN A 30 -19.30 22.67 6.60
N GLN A 31 -18.26 23.42 6.25
CA GLN A 31 -17.47 24.21 7.18
C GLN A 31 -16.93 23.40 8.38
N VAL A 32 -16.36 22.23 8.13
CA VAL A 32 -15.67 21.45 9.17
C VAL A 32 -14.51 22.23 9.79
N ASP A 33 -14.15 21.98 11.04
CA ASP A 33 -13.06 22.67 11.74
C ASP A 33 -11.65 22.19 11.34
N GLY A 34 -11.55 21.02 10.72
CA GLY A 34 -10.31 20.47 10.20
C GLY A 34 -10.52 19.14 9.51
N VAL A 35 -9.54 18.74 8.70
CA VAL A 35 -9.60 17.48 7.93
C VAL A 35 -8.36 16.65 8.22
N ILE A 36 -8.58 15.38 8.53
CA ILE A 36 -7.53 14.35 8.48
C ILE A 36 -7.77 13.56 7.21
N PHE A 37 -6.85 13.63 6.28
CA PHE A 37 -6.99 13.00 4.98
C PHE A 37 -5.98 11.87 4.82
N ILE A 38 -6.49 10.65 4.69
CA ILE A 38 -5.70 9.44 4.39
C ILE A 38 -5.82 9.23 2.89
N ALA A 39 -4.83 9.67 2.14
CA ALA A 39 -4.82 9.58 0.68
C ALA A 39 -3.95 8.43 0.22
N THR A 40 -4.39 7.72 -0.84
CA THR A 40 -3.56 6.75 -1.56
C THR A 40 -2.86 7.40 -2.75
N ILE A 41 -3.59 8.10 -3.59
CA ILE A 41 -3.07 8.75 -4.80
C ILE A 41 -3.41 10.25 -4.76
N LEU A 42 -2.40 11.09 -4.50
CA LEU A 42 -2.56 12.55 -4.50
C LEU A 42 -2.48 13.11 -5.92
N THR A 43 -3.63 13.34 -6.53
CA THR A 43 -3.74 13.93 -7.87
C THR A 43 -3.59 15.46 -7.85
N LYS A 44 -3.42 16.06 -9.04
CA LYS A 44 -3.46 17.52 -9.19
C LYS A 44 -4.79 18.11 -8.69
N GLN A 45 -5.91 17.41 -8.92
CA GLN A 45 -7.23 17.84 -8.46
C GLN A 45 -7.33 17.89 -6.94
N HIS A 46 -6.76 16.92 -6.21
CA HIS A 46 -6.67 16.98 -4.74
C HIS A 46 -5.91 18.21 -4.28
N ARG A 47 -4.75 18.49 -4.88
CA ARG A 47 -3.94 19.69 -4.54
C ARG A 47 -4.72 20.98 -4.74
N GLU A 48 -5.43 21.13 -5.85
CA GLU A 48 -6.25 22.31 -6.11
C GLU A 48 -7.45 22.40 -5.15
N MET A 49 -8.13 21.29 -4.88
CA MET A 49 -9.23 21.24 -3.92
C MET A 49 -8.77 21.66 -2.51
N MET A 50 -7.65 21.11 -2.05
CA MET A 50 -7.10 21.37 -0.71
C MET A 50 -6.70 22.84 -0.53
N LYS A 51 -6.22 23.54 -1.56
CA LYS A 51 -5.93 24.98 -1.50
C LYS A 51 -7.16 25.83 -1.18
N GLY A 52 -8.35 25.34 -1.50
CA GLY A 52 -9.62 26.04 -1.23
C GLY A 52 -10.10 25.93 0.23
N PHE A 53 -9.44 25.14 1.07
CA PHE A 53 -9.82 25.02 2.48
C PHE A 53 -9.27 26.19 3.31
N LYS A 54 -10.11 26.70 4.21
CA LYS A 54 -9.73 27.70 5.20
C LYS A 54 -9.37 27.12 6.56
N VAL A 55 -9.48 25.79 6.69
CA VAL A 55 -9.22 25.04 7.91
C VAL A 55 -8.00 24.15 7.71
N PRO A 56 -7.32 23.71 8.80
CA PRO A 56 -6.17 22.85 8.69
C PRO A 56 -6.52 21.49 8.09
N ILE A 57 -5.65 21.03 7.18
CA ILE A 57 -5.66 19.68 6.64
C ILE A 57 -4.37 18.99 7.07
N VAL A 58 -4.47 17.81 7.66
CA VAL A 58 -3.34 16.93 7.97
C VAL A 58 -3.41 15.70 7.08
N LEU A 59 -2.34 15.40 6.38
CA LEU A 59 -2.22 14.19 5.57
C LEU A 59 -1.67 13.03 6.38
N LEU A 60 -2.24 11.85 6.20
CA LEU A 60 -1.72 10.61 6.77
C LEU A 60 -1.33 9.64 5.66
N GLY A 61 -0.18 8.97 5.84
CA GLY A 61 0.32 7.93 4.95
C GLY A 61 1.03 8.43 3.69
N GLN A 62 0.90 9.73 3.37
CA GLN A 62 1.53 10.33 2.19
C GLN A 62 2.23 11.63 2.59
N GLN A 63 3.24 12.04 1.81
CA GLN A 63 3.92 13.32 1.98
C GLN A 63 3.51 14.30 0.88
N LEU A 64 3.23 15.54 1.26
CA LEU A 64 2.90 16.62 0.35
C LEU A 64 3.43 17.93 0.88
N ASP A 65 4.27 18.60 0.09
CA ASP A 65 4.81 19.92 0.43
C ASP A 65 3.70 20.96 0.67
N GLY A 66 3.88 21.75 1.73
CA GLY A 66 2.93 22.79 2.13
C GLY A 66 1.81 22.30 3.07
N TYR A 67 1.77 21.03 3.44
CA TYR A 67 0.80 20.46 4.38
C TYR A 67 1.50 19.70 5.52
N PRO A 68 0.95 19.75 6.75
CA PRO A 68 1.36 18.83 7.81
C PRO A 68 1.11 17.38 7.38
N CYS A 69 2.13 16.54 7.44
CA CYS A 69 2.05 15.14 7.06
C CYS A 69 2.55 14.24 8.18
N ILE A 70 1.85 13.14 8.40
CA ILE A 70 2.30 12.05 9.27
C ILE A 70 2.37 10.79 8.39
N PHE A 71 3.56 10.27 8.20
CA PHE A 71 3.82 9.11 7.36
C PHE A 71 4.93 8.26 7.96
N GLN A 72 5.00 7.02 7.52
CA GLN A 72 6.07 6.09 7.86
C GLN A 72 7.14 6.10 6.76
N ASP A 73 8.33 5.66 7.09
CA ASP A 73 9.39 5.44 6.11
C ASP A 73 9.16 4.11 5.38
N ASP A 74 8.28 4.15 4.37
CA ASP A 74 7.86 2.98 3.60
C ASP A 74 9.03 2.30 2.88
N TYR A 75 9.97 3.09 2.37
CA TYR A 75 11.18 2.57 1.75
C TYR A 75 12.03 1.78 2.75
N LYS A 76 12.33 2.37 3.90
CA LYS A 76 13.16 1.71 4.92
C LYS A 76 12.46 0.49 5.52
N ALA A 77 11.14 0.55 5.70
CA ALA A 77 10.37 -0.59 6.17
C ALA A 77 10.49 -1.78 5.22
N ALA A 78 10.35 -1.53 3.91
CA ALA A 78 10.52 -2.56 2.87
C ALA A 78 11.97 -3.08 2.79
N VAL A 79 12.98 -2.19 2.91
CA VAL A 79 14.39 -2.61 3.01
C VAL A 79 14.58 -3.57 4.19
N ASN A 80 14.17 -3.16 5.39
CA ASN A 80 14.36 -3.95 6.61
C ASN A 80 13.68 -5.33 6.52
N LEU A 81 12.46 -5.39 5.96
CA LEU A 81 11.75 -6.65 5.74
C LEU A 81 12.51 -7.53 4.76
N THR A 82 12.88 -7.01 3.60
CA THR A 82 13.52 -7.78 2.54
C THR A 82 14.90 -8.30 2.95
N GLU A 83 15.65 -7.53 3.76
CA GLU A 83 16.93 -7.99 4.36
C GLU A 83 16.77 -9.23 5.26
N GLN A 84 15.61 -9.44 5.85
CA GLN A 84 15.35 -10.68 6.58
C GLN A 84 15.02 -11.83 5.61
N MET A 85 14.23 -11.55 4.58
CA MET A 85 13.76 -12.55 3.64
C MET A 85 14.88 -13.13 2.77
N VAL A 86 15.86 -12.32 2.35
CA VAL A 86 17.01 -12.79 1.53
C VAL A 86 17.95 -13.74 2.28
N LYS A 87 17.80 -13.90 3.60
CA LYS A 87 18.59 -14.86 4.37
C LYS A 87 18.23 -16.31 4.06
N THR A 88 17.00 -16.55 3.66
CA THR A 88 16.46 -17.89 3.40
C THR A 88 15.88 -18.04 2.00
N GLY A 89 15.26 -17.00 1.47
CA GLY A 89 14.64 -16.97 0.14
C GLY A 89 15.66 -16.92 -1.00
N LYS A 90 15.34 -17.58 -2.11
CA LYS A 90 16.16 -17.63 -3.32
C LYS A 90 15.43 -17.10 -4.54
N LYS A 91 14.16 -17.45 -4.71
CA LYS A 91 13.31 -17.00 -5.81
C LYS A 91 12.10 -16.23 -5.31
N PHE A 92 12.08 -14.95 -5.62
CA PHE A 92 11.13 -14.01 -5.04
C PHE A 92 9.96 -13.72 -5.97
N GLY A 93 8.75 -13.69 -5.38
CA GLY A 93 7.57 -13.06 -5.95
C GLY A 93 7.22 -11.79 -5.17
N TYR A 94 6.58 -10.83 -5.84
CA TYR A 94 6.15 -9.59 -5.22
C TYR A 94 4.74 -9.19 -5.66
N ILE A 95 3.83 -9.07 -4.69
CA ILE A 95 2.49 -8.53 -4.93
C ILE A 95 2.49 -7.07 -4.47
N THR A 96 2.49 -6.16 -5.43
CA THR A 96 2.51 -4.71 -5.24
C THR A 96 1.14 -4.08 -5.51
N VAL A 97 1.09 -2.76 -5.49
CA VAL A 97 -0.04 -1.95 -5.96
C VAL A 97 0.43 -0.99 -7.05
N THR A 98 -0.47 -0.17 -7.58
CA THR A 98 -0.14 0.78 -8.64
C THR A 98 0.99 1.74 -8.26
N ASP A 99 1.92 1.98 -9.16
CA ASP A 99 3.03 2.96 -9.00
C ASP A 99 2.53 4.43 -8.88
N LYS A 100 1.23 4.67 -9.06
CA LYS A 100 0.62 5.98 -8.77
C LYS A 100 0.52 6.25 -7.27
N ASP A 101 0.50 5.21 -6.45
CA ASP A 101 0.66 5.32 -5.00
C ASP A 101 2.15 5.48 -4.66
N GLU A 102 2.53 6.64 -4.14
CA GLU A 102 3.92 6.96 -3.86
C GLU A 102 4.48 6.12 -2.71
N ALA A 103 3.73 5.97 -1.63
CA ALA A 103 4.19 5.28 -0.42
C ALA A 103 4.27 3.76 -0.62
N VAL A 104 3.14 3.13 -0.93
CA VAL A 104 3.04 1.67 -1.00
C VAL A 104 3.50 1.12 -2.36
N GLY A 105 3.08 1.78 -3.45
CA GLY A 105 3.41 1.33 -4.80
C GLY A 105 4.85 1.58 -5.19
N ARG A 106 5.41 2.75 -4.86
CA ARG A 106 6.77 3.13 -5.31
C ARG A 106 7.82 2.93 -4.25
N GLN A 107 7.65 3.50 -3.04
CA GLN A 107 8.69 3.47 -2.01
C GLN A 107 8.95 2.05 -1.48
N ARG A 108 7.89 1.27 -1.19
CA ARG A 108 8.06 -0.13 -0.76
C ARG A 108 8.68 -0.97 -1.86
N LYS A 109 8.22 -0.85 -3.12
CA LYS A 109 8.79 -1.56 -4.26
C LYS A 109 10.27 -1.26 -4.43
N SER A 110 10.64 0.02 -4.40
CA SER A 110 12.05 0.44 -4.51
C SER A 110 12.92 -0.13 -3.38
N GLY A 111 12.38 -0.23 -2.17
CA GLY A 111 13.08 -0.86 -1.04
C GLY A 111 13.33 -2.36 -1.26
N VAL A 112 12.31 -3.07 -1.77
CA VAL A 112 12.43 -4.51 -2.14
C VAL A 112 13.47 -4.68 -3.24
N GLU A 113 13.32 -3.97 -4.35
CA GLU A 113 14.22 -4.07 -5.52
C GLU A 113 15.68 -3.76 -5.16
N LYS A 114 15.90 -2.76 -4.29
CA LYS A 114 17.25 -2.42 -3.79
C LYS A 114 17.91 -3.60 -3.12
N VAL A 115 17.25 -4.21 -2.13
CA VAL A 115 17.85 -5.29 -1.34
C VAL A 115 18.06 -6.53 -2.19
N LEU A 116 17.10 -6.89 -3.04
CA LEU A 116 17.26 -8.01 -3.97
C LEU A 116 18.45 -7.79 -4.91
N GLY A 117 18.58 -6.59 -5.49
CA GLY A 117 19.71 -6.23 -6.35
C GLY A 117 21.07 -6.28 -5.65
N GLU A 118 21.17 -5.79 -4.41
CA GLU A 118 22.39 -5.87 -3.60
C GLU A 118 22.80 -7.32 -3.28
N ASN A 119 21.85 -8.24 -3.22
CA ASN A 119 22.08 -9.67 -3.01
C ASN A 119 22.15 -10.47 -4.30
N GLN A 120 22.22 -9.81 -5.47
CA GLN A 120 22.29 -10.44 -6.81
C GLN A 120 21.09 -11.35 -7.12
N ILE A 121 19.94 -11.06 -6.51
CA ILE A 121 18.68 -11.76 -6.73
C ILE A 121 17.88 -10.95 -7.76
N THR A 122 17.50 -11.59 -8.86
CA THR A 122 16.68 -10.96 -9.89
C THR A 122 15.20 -11.14 -9.56
N LEU A 123 14.47 -10.04 -9.43
CA LEU A 123 13.02 -10.05 -9.39
C LEU A 123 12.49 -10.01 -10.83
N GLU A 124 12.13 -11.18 -11.35
CA GLU A 124 11.61 -11.31 -12.72
C GLU A 124 10.30 -10.54 -12.88
N SER A 125 10.09 -9.89 -14.03
CA SER A 125 8.90 -9.11 -14.30
C SER A 125 7.60 -9.92 -14.19
N GLY A 126 7.63 -11.20 -14.57
CA GLY A 126 6.52 -12.15 -14.41
C GLY A 126 6.18 -12.47 -12.95
N CYS A 127 7.15 -12.35 -12.06
CA CYS A 127 7.00 -12.56 -10.62
C CYS A 127 6.50 -11.32 -9.86
N VAL A 128 6.21 -10.21 -10.57
CA VAL A 128 5.62 -9.01 -9.98
C VAL A 128 4.15 -8.90 -10.41
N LYS A 129 3.24 -8.95 -9.46
CA LYS A 129 1.79 -8.83 -9.72
C LYS A 129 1.24 -7.59 -9.04
N CYS A 130 0.33 -6.87 -9.73
CA CYS A 130 -0.26 -5.64 -9.22
C CYS A 130 -1.67 -5.92 -8.67
N GLY A 131 -1.86 -5.76 -7.36
CA GLY A 131 -3.13 -5.84 -6.64
C GLY A 131 -3.76 -4.44 -6.43
N ASN A 132 -4.77 -4.39 -5.54
CA ASN A 132 -5.56 -3.18 -5.28
C ASN A 132 -5.89 -2.96 -3.78
N PHE A 133 -5.03 -3.38 -2.88
CA PHE A 133 -5.18 -3.28 -1.41
C PHE A 133 -6.22 -4.23 -0.78
N THR A 134 -6.95 -5.02 -1.56
CA THR A 134 -7.97 -5.93 -1.01
C THR A 134 -7.42 -7.33 -0.76
N LEU A 135 -8.08 -8.06 0.13
CA LEU A 135 -7.79 -9.47 0.41
C LEU A 135 -8.00 -10.32 -0.85
N GLU A 136 -9.08 -10.07 -1.59
CA GLU A 136 -9.41 -10.75 -2.84
C GLU A 136 -8.31 -10.55 -3.87
N SER A 137 -7.78 -9.33 -4.00
CA SER A 137 -6.68 -9.09 -4.96
C SER A 137 -5.41 -9.82 -4.54
N GLY A 138 -5.10 -9.90 -3.25
CA GLY A 138 -3.98 -10.69 -2.75
C GLY A 138 -4.11 -12.16 -3.10
N TYR A 139 -5.31 -12.74 -2.91
CA TYR A 139 -5.65 -14.11 -3.25
C TYR A 139 -5.49 -14.38 -4.76
N GLU A 140 -6.11 -13.56 -5.61
CA GLU A 140 -6.06 -13.76 -7.06
C GLU A 140 -4.64 -13.54 -7.63
N LYS A 141 -3.90 -12.56 -7.09
CA LYS A 141 -2.53 -12.31 -7.55
C LYS A 141 -1.54 -13.39 -7.11
N ALA A 142 -1.75 -14.01 -5.95
CA ALA A 142 -1.00 -15.19 -5.56
C ALA A 142 -1.31 -16.38 -6.49
N LYS A 143 -2.58 -16.61 -6.80
CA LYS A 143 -3.01 -17.62 -7.75
C LYS A 143 -2.33 -17.45 -9.12
N GLU A 144 -2.39 -16.24 -9.70
CA GLU A 144 -1.73 -15.92 -10.97
C GLU A 144 -0.22 -16.22 -10.88
N LEU A 145 0.45 -15.70 -9.84
CA LEU A 145 1.88 -15.81 -9.66
C LEU A 145 2.34 -17.26 -9.55
N PHE A 146 1.74 -18.04 -8.64
CA PHE A 146 2.18 -19.42 -8.41
C PHE A 146 1.71 -20.40 -9.48
N THR A 147 0.70 -20.05 -10.29
CA THR A 147 0.35 -20.82 -11.49
C THR A 147 1.39 -20.65 -12.59
N GLU A 148 1.92 -19.44 -12.76
CA GLU A 148 2.93 -19.11 -13.78
C GLU A 148 4.37 -19.44 -13.31
N HIS A 149 4.63 -19.27 -12.00
CA HIS A 149 5.94 -19.41 -11.38
C HIS A 149 5.87 -20.26 -10.11
N PRO A 150 5.61 -21.57 -10.21
CA PRO A 150 5.44 -22.47 -9.05
C PRO A 150 6.74 -22.70 -8.26
N ASP A 151 7.87 -22.26 -8.78
CA ASP A 151 9.19 -22.35 -8.18
C ASP A 151 9.57 -21.13 -7.32
N VAL A 152 8.67 -20.14 -7.19
CA VAL A 152 8.83 -19.05 -6.22
C VAL A 152 8.76 -19.63 -4.81
N ASP A 153 9.78 -19.35 -3.99
CA ASP A 153 9.91 -19.83 -2.62
C ASP A 153 9.66 -18.76 -1.55
N THR A 154 9.67 -17.50 -1.97
CA THR A 154 9.49 -16.35 -1.07
C THR A 154 8.56 -15.33 -1.70
N LEU A 155 7.45 -15.03 -1.02
CA LEU A 155 6.48 -14.04 -1.46
C LEU A 155 6.48 -12.83 -0.53
N ILE A 156 6.73 -11.66 -1.09
CA ILE A 156 6.57 -10.38 -0.41
C ILE A 156 5.29 -9.73 -0.92
N CYS A 157 4.46 -9.21 0.01
CA CYS A 157 3.27 -8.45 -0.31
C CYS A 157 3.42 -7.03 0.20
N ALA A 158 3.02 -6.05 -0.60
CA ALA A 158 3.12 -4.64 -0.24
C ALA A 158 2.22 -4.24 0.94
N THR A 159 1.18 -5.03 1.26
CA THR A 159 0.29 -4.82 2.42
C THR A 159 -0.10 -6.14 3.09
N ASP A 160 -0.40 -6.06 4.41
CA ASP A 160 -0.86 -7.19 5.22
C ASP A 160 -2.16 -7.78 4.68
N THR A 161 -3.11 -6.94 4.23
CA THR A 161 -4.39 -7.41 3.68
C THR A 161 -4.18 -8.30 2.46
N MET A 162 -3.30 -7.88 1.53
CA MET A 162 -2.95 -8.71 0.38
C MET A 162 -2.15 -9.95 0.79
N ALA A 163 -1.27 -9.85 1.80
CA ALA A 163 -0.52 -10.99 2.32
C ALA A 163 -1.44 -12.07 2.91
N VAL A 164 -2.48 -11.67 3.66
CA VAL A 164 -3.50 -12.60 4.18
C VAL A 164 -4.24 -13.29 3.04
N GLY A 165 -4.65 -12.52 2.01
CA GLY A 165 -5.29 -13.09 0.81
C GLY A 165 -4.41 -14.11 0.10
N ALA A 166 -3.14 -13.76 -0.12
CA ALA A 166 -2.15 -14.64 -0.73
C ALA A 166 -1.92 -15.92 0.10
N ALA A 167 -1.78 -15.77 1.42
CA ALA A 167 -1.61 -16.90 2.32
C ALA A 167 -2.83 -17.84 2.33
N ASN A 168 -4.04 -17.33 2.19
CA ASN A 168 -5.24 -18.13 2.07
C ASN A 168 -5.19 -19.00 0.81
N TRP A 169 -4.91 -18.41 -0.35
CA TRP A 169 -4.79 -19.18 -1.58
C TRP A 169 -3.71 -20.25 -1.48
N LEU A 170 -2.52 -19.91 -0.96
CA LEU A 170 -1.42 -20.85 -0.80
C LEU A 170 -1.81 -22.05 0.07
N LYS A 171 -2.44 -21.82 1.23
CA LYS A 171 -2.89 -22.88 2.13
C LYS A 171 -3.95 -23.78 1.49
N GLU A 172 -4.93 -23.20 0.78
CA GLU A 172 -6.00 -23.94 0.09
C GLU A 172 -5.45 -24.82 -1.04
N ASN A 173 -4.29 -24.47 -1.61
CA ASN A 173 -3.62 -25.23 -2.66
C ASN A 173 -2.46 -26.10 -2.15
N GLY A 174 -2.40 -26.35 -0.85
CA GLY A 174 -1.49 -27.33 -0.24
C GLY A 174 -0.09 -26.82 0.05
N TYR A 175 0.18 -25.50 -0.12
CA TYR A 175 1.44 -24.93 0.27
C TYR A 175 1.57 -24.82 1.79
N GLN A 176 2.72 -25.18 2.32
CA GLN A 176 3.03 -25.05 3.75
C GLN A 176 3.72 -23.69 3.99
N ILE A 177 3.12 -22.83 4.82
CA ILE A 177 3.70 -21.56 5.23
C ILE A 177 4.08 -21.67 6.70
N PRO A 178 5.30 -21.33 7.12
CA PRO A 178 6.34 -20.64 6.38
C PRO A 178 7.22 -21.49 5.45
N GLN A 179 7.10 -22.78 5.41
CA GLN A 179 7.92 -23.64 4.56
C GLN A 179 7.05 -24.48 3.63
N PRO A 180 7.43 -24.62 2.33
CA PRO A 180 8.63 -24.10 1.65
C PRO A 180 8.51 -22.64 1.19
N VAL A 181 7.37 -21.99 1.43
CA VAL A 181 7.14 -20.59 1.03
C VAL A 181 7.15 -19.70 2.28
N SER A 182 8.03 -18.73 2.32
CA SER A 182 8.18 -17.74 3.40
C SER A 182 7.60 -16.39 3.01
#